data_c433f5b482f65663581587e624302404
#
_entry.id   c433f5b482f65663581587e624302404
#
_cell.length_a   1.000
_cell.length_b   1.000
_cell.length_c   1.000
_cell.angle_alpha   90.00
_cell.angle_beta   90.00
_cell.angle_gamma   90.00
#
_symmetry.space_group_name_H-M   'P 1'
#
loop_
_entity.id
_entity.type
_entity.pdbx_description
1 polymer ?
#
loop_
_entity_poly.entity_id
_entity_poly.type
_entity_poly.pdbx_seq_one_letter_code
_entity_poly.pdbx_strand_id
1 'polypeptide(L)'
;LRRIARPNRLLPALAAMLLLGACQDDKRPLFPADAAGGLREGADPDRGRRLIAERGCTACHTVPGVSGPPSRVGPPLGNMARQAYVAGLLPNTPENLVRWLMDPPAVNPRTAMPRTGLQHADAEDIAAYLVRRADRKARAP
;
A
#
# COMPACT_ATOMS: atom_id res chain seq x y z
N LEU A 1 -24.21 -48.70 41.66
CA LEU A 1 -22.92 -48.03 41.47
C LEU A 1 -22.89 -47.35 40.09
N ARG A 2 -23.25 -46.06 40.00
CA ARG A 2 -23.14 -45.26 38.76
C ARG A 2 -21.69 -44.80 38.59
N ARG A 3 -21.02 -45.25 37.54
CA ARG A 3 -19.72 -44.73 37.13
C ARG A 3 -19.94 -43.35 36.50
N ILE A 4 -19.48 -42.31 37.20
CA ILE A 4 -19.41 -40.93 36.66
C ILE A 4 -18.24 -40.91 35.68
N ALA A 5 -18.55 -40.77 34.39
CA ALA A 5 -17.54 -40.57 33.33
C ALA A 5 -16.84 -39.24 33.58
N ARG A 6 -15.51 -39.24 33.76
CA ARG A 6 -14.71 -38.03 33.91
C ARG A 6 -14.69 -37.31 32.54
N PRO A 7 -15.06 -36.01 32.47
CA PRO A 7 -14.96 -35.26 31.23
C PRO A 7 -13.50 -35.21 30.75
N ASN A 8 -13.32 -35.56 29.51
CA ASN A 8 -11.99 -35.54 28.87
C ASN A 8 -11.49 -34.10 28.80
N ARG A 9 -10.56 -33.71 29.67
CA ARG A 9 -10.01 -32.35 29.78
C ARG A 9 -9.16 -31.90 28.56
N LEU A 10 -8.90 -32.84 27.63
CA LEU A 10 -8.14 -32.55 26.41
C LEU A 10 -8.95 -31.85 25.33
N LEU A 11 -10.28 -32.01 25.31
CA LEU A 11 -11.16 -31.37 24.32
C LEU A 11 -11.16 -29.83 24.41
N PRO A 12 -11.26 -29.19 25.59
CA PRO A 12 -11.26 -27.72 25.66
C PRO A 12 -9.88 -27.13 25.34
N ALA A 13 -8.78 -27.84 25.59
CA ALA A 13 -7.44 -27.37 25.25
C ALA A 13 -7.21 -27.37 23.72
N LEU A 14 -7.73 -28.36 22.99
CA LEU A 14 -7.63 -28.46 21.55
C LEU A 14 -8.48 -27.37 20.86
N ALA A 15 -9.69 -27.07 21.40
CA ALA A 15 -10.55 -26.01 20.90
C ALA A 15 -9.94 -24.61 21.11
N ALA A 16 -9.27 -24.36 22.24
CA ALA A 16 -8.58 -23.10 22.50
C ALA A 16 -7.38 -22.87 21.57
N MET A 17 -6.67 -23.94 21.17
CA MET A 17 -5.51 -23.85 20.27
C MET A 17 -5.92 -23.53 18.84
N LEU A 18 -7.12 -23.94 18.39
CA LEU A 18 -7.68 -23.62 17.07
C LEU A 18 -8.14 -22.16 16.94
N LEU A 19 -8.51 -21.50 18.05
CA LEU A 19 -8.95 -20.10 18.04
C LEU A 19 -7.79 -19.10 18.01
N LEU A 20 -6.59 -19.49 18.42
CA LEU A 20 -5.39 -18.63 18.39
C LEU A 20 -4.77 -18.50 16.99
N GLY A 21 -5.12 -19.37 16.04
CA GLY A 21 -4.65 -19.30 14.66
C GLY A 21 -5.40 -18.29 13.76
N ALA A 22 -6.50 -17.69 14.24
CA ALA A 22 -7.34 -16.82 13.42
C ALA A 22 -6.85 -15.36 13.30
N CYS A 23 -5.86 -14.96 14.09
CA CYS A 23 -5.21 -13.65 13.97
C CYS A 23 -3.92 -13.76 13.13
N GLN A 24 -3.99 -14.36 11.98
CA GLN A 24 -2.93 -14.20 10.99
C GLN A 24 -3.16 -12.82 10.38
N ASP A 25 -2.21 -11.92 10.66
CA ASP A 25 -2.10 -10.62 10.00
C ASP A 25 -1.98 -10.89 8.49
N ASP A 26 -3.12 -10.83 7.78
CA ASP A 26 -3.16 -11.11 6.35
C ASP A 26 -2.44 -9.98 5.63
N LYS A 27 -1.13 -10.18 5.43
CA LYS A 27 -0.24 -9.23 4.74
C LYS A 27 -0.55 -9.11 3.24
N ARG A 28 -1.68 -9.68 2.80
CA ARG A 28 -2.11 -9.51 1.42
C ARG A 28 -2.40 -8.04 1.16
N PRO A 29 -1.92 -7.48 0.05
CA PRO A 29 -2.32 -6.15 -0.35
C PRO A 29 -3.85 -6.11 -0.50
N LEU A 30 -4.49 -5.03 -0.06
CA LEU A 30 -5.93 -4.82 -0.23
C LEU A 30 -6.32 -4.79 -1.71
N PHE A 31 -5.35 -4.52 -2.56
CA PHE A 31 -5.46 -4.62 -4.01
C PHE A 31 -4.51 -5.72 -4.49
N PRO A 32 -5.02 -6.74 -5.20
CA PRO A 32 -4.19 -7.74 -5.87
C PRO A 32 -3.16 -7.07 -6.80
N ALA A 33 -2.05 -7.76 -7.09
CA ALA A 33 -1.02 -7.23 -8.00
C ALA A 33 -1.55 -6.94 -9.42
N ASP A 34 -2.69 -7.53 -9.77
CA ASP A 34 -3.49 -7.27 -10.96
C ASP A 34 -4.42 -6.05 -10.81
N ALA A 35 -4.54 -5.45 -9.62
CA ALA A 35 -5.21 -4.15 -9.44
C ALA A 35 -4.46 -2.99 -10.14
N ALA A 36 -3.27 -3.24 -10.71
CA ALA A 36 -2.71 -2.40 -11.78
C ALA A 36 -3.61 -2.36 -13.04
N GLY A 37 -4.73 -3.09 -13.05
CA GLY A 37 -5.71 -3.13 -14.14
C GLY A 37 -6.40 -1.80 -14.47
N GLY A 38 -6.20 -0.75 -13.65
CA GLY A 38 -6.61 0.61 -13.97
C GLY A 38 -5.49 1.51 -14.50
N LEU A 39 -4.25 1.01 -14.60
CA LEU A 39 -3.14 1.71 -15.24
C LEU A 39 -3.04 1.28 -16.70
N ARG A 40 -2.48 2.14 -17.56
CA ARG A 40 -2.23 1.78 -18.95
C ARG A 40 -1.43 0.47 -19.05
N GLU A 41 -1.72 -0.31 -20.07
CA GLU A 41 -0.89 -1.46 -20.43
C GLU A 41 0.55 -0.97 -20.70
N GLY A 42 1.53 -1.60 -20.03
CA GLY A 42 2.94 -1.21 -20.16
C GLY A 42 3.37 -0.02 -19.29
N ALA A 43 2.60 0.40 -18.26
CA ALA A 43 3.12 1.32 -17.25
C ALA A 43 4.44 0.78 -16.66
N ASP A 44 5.50 1.60 -16.70
CA ASP A 44 6.87 1.22 -16.34
C ASP A 44 7.22 1.65 -14.90
N PRO A 45 7.23 0.72 -13.93
CA PRO A 45 7.59 1.02 -12.56
C PRO A 45 9.06 1.43 -12.36
N ASP A 46 9.97 1.00 -13.23
CA ASP A 46 11.37 1.40 -13.12
C ASP A 46 11.55 2.84 -13.62
N ARG A 47 10.81 3.26 -14.65
CA ARG A 47 10.69 4.66 -15.03
C ARG A 47 10.02 5.47 -13.93
N GLY A 48 8.95 4.96 -13.31
CA GLY A 48 8.29 5.58 -12.17
C GLY A 48 9.24 5.84 -11.01
N ARG A 49 10.13 4.89 -10.70
CA ARG A 49 11.17 5.06 -9.68
C ARG A 49 12.13 6.22 -10.01
N ARG A 50 12.56 6.33 -11.26
CA ARG A 50 13.42 7.45 -11.69
C ARG A 50 12.69 8.77 -11.58
N LEU A 51 11.45 8.86 -12.04
CA LEU A 51 10.61 10.05 -11.96
C LEU A 51 10.39 10.51 -10.51
N ILE A 52 10.20 9.61 -9.55
CA ILE A 52 10.10 9.95 -8.13
C ILE A 52 11.34 10.71 -7.65
N ALA A 53 12.52 10.28 -8.05
CA ALA A 53 13.77 10.96 -7.70
C ALA A 53 13.91 12.31 -8.42
N GLU A 54 13.68 12.33 -9.73
CA GLU A 54 13.83 13.51 -10.61
C GLU A 54 12.85 14.63 -10.26
N ARG A 55 11.61 14.26 -9.88
CA ARG A 55 10.56 15.22 -9.52
C ARG A 55 10.62 15.64 -8.05
N GLY A 56 11.63 15.21 -7.31
CA GLY A 56 11.87 15.63 -5.93
C GLY A 56 10.85 15.14 -4.91
N CYS A 57 10.12 14.05 -5.17
CA CYS A 57 9.14 13.48 -4.25
C CYS A 57 9.76 13.11 -2.89
N THR A 58 11.05 12.75 -2.91
CA THR A 58 11.83 12.39 -1.71
C THR A 58 12.15 13.58 -0.81
N ALA A 59 11.96 14.82 -1.25
CA ALA A 59 12.07 15.99 -0.40
C ALA A 59 11.01 15.99 0.73
N CYS A 60 9.84 15.39 0.46
CA CYS A 60 8.73 15.32 1.42
C CYS A 60 8.43 13.90 1.89
N HIS A 61 8.67 12.88 1.07
CA HIS A 61 8.28 11.50 1.33
C HIS A 61 9.47 10.56 1.46
N THR A 62 9.39 9.61 2.38
CA THR A 62 10.26 8.44 2.35
C THR A 62 9.70 7.43 1.37
N VAL A 63 10.49 7.08 0.33
CA VAL A 63 10.09 6.15 -0.72
C VAL A 63 11.05 4.95 -0.74
N PRO A 64 10.59 3.72 -0.49
CA PRO A 64 11.46 2.55 -0.49
C PRO A 64 12.17 2.36 -1.82
N GLY A 65 13.51 2.22 -1.78
CA GLY A 65 14.35 2.00 -2.96
C GLY A 65 14.62 3.27 -3.78
N VAL A 66 14.25 4.45 -3.27
CA VAL A 66 14.64 5.75 -3.81
C VAL A 66 15.38 6.50 -2.72
N SER A 67 16.63 6.89 -2.99
CA SER A 67 17.43 7.68 -2.04
C SER A 67 16.92 9.12 -1.97
N GLY A 68 16.94 9.68 -0.76
CA GLY A 68 16.55 11.05 -0.53
C GLY A 68 16.85 11.47 0.92
N PRO A 69 16.73 12.75 1.25
CA PRO A 69 16.92 13.23 2.61
C PRO A 69 15.86 12.63 3.55
N PRO A 70 16.19 12.44 4.83
CA PRO A 70 15.18 12.04 5.81
C PRO A 70 14.11 13.14 5.91
N SER A 71 12.88 12.81 5.58
CA SER A 71 11.75 13.75 5.61
C SER A 71 10.59 13.20 6.40
N ARG A 72 9.89 14.11 7.10
CA ARG A 72 8.65 13.85 7.84
C ARG A 72 7.52 14.79 7.39
N VAL A 73 7.71 15.52 6.29
CA VAL A 73 6.70 16.45 5.75
C VAL A 73 5.48 15.68 5.22
N GLY A 74 5.74 14.65 4.40
CA GLY A 74 4.71 13.75 3.90
C GLY A 74 4.80 12.36 4.52
N PRO A 75 3.74 11.54 4.45
CA PRO A 75 3.76 10.17 4.94
C PRO A 75 4.73 9.31 4.13
N PRO A 76 5.29 8.23 4.74
CA PRO A 76 6.05 7.22 3.99
C PRO A 76 5.17 6.52 2.95
N LEU A 77 5.73 6.31 1.74
CA LEU A 77 5.02 5.71 0.61
C LEU A 77 5.27 4.19 0.45
N GLY A 78 5.82 3.55 1.49
CA GLY A 78 6.22 2.14 1.43
C GLY A 78 5.10 1.11 1.43
N ASN A 79 3.88 1.52 1.70
CA ASN A 79 2.73 0.62 1.83
C ASN A 79 1.51 1.07 1.02
N MET A 80 1.73 1.78 -0.08
CA MET A 80 0.63 2.33 -0.89
C MET A 80 -0.38 1.28 -1.34
N ALA A 81 0.05 0.09 -1.76
CA ALA A 81 -0.87 -0.99 -2.15
C ALA A 81 -1.76 -1.50 -0.99
N ARG A 82 -1.43 -1.17 0.25
CA ARG A 82 -2.17 -1.61 1.46
C ARG A 82 -3.02 -0.51 2.08
N GLN A 83 -2.96 0.70 1.55
CA GLN A 83 -3.80 1.80 2.01
C GLN A 83 -5.22 1.63 1.48
N ALA A 84 -6.23 1.85 2.31
CA ALA A 84 -7.61 1.86 1.86
C ALA A 84 -7.96 3.15 1.10
N TYR A 85 -7.24 4.25 1.38
CA TYR A 85 -7.50 5.56 0.81
C TYR A 85 -6.22 6.25 0.33
N VAL A 86 -6.32 7.00 -0.77
CA VAL A 86 -5.34 7.99 -1.20
C VAL A 86 -5.64 9.29 -0.48
N ALA A 87 -4.62 9.89 0.13
CA ALA A 87 -4.72 11.17 0.86
C ALA A 87 -5.81 11.21 1.96
N GLY A 88 -6.29 10.05 2.40
CA GLY A 88 -7.38 9.93 3.36
C GLY A 88 -8.77 10.30 2.82
N LEU A 89 -8.91 10.54 1.52
CA LEU A 89 -10.14 11.05 0.90
C LEU A 89 -10.70 10.15 -0.20
N LEU A 90 -9.88 9.70 -1.13
CA LEU A 90 -10.32 8.89 -2.26
C LEU A 90 -10.07 7.41 -1.98
N PRO A 91 -10.94 6.49 -2.39
CA PRO A 91 -10.62 5.08 -2.43
C PRO A 91 -9.28 4.88 -3.16
N ASN A 92 -8.41 4.02 -2.63
CA ASN A 92 -7.10 3.79 -3.22
C ASN A 92 -7.21 2.88 -4.44
N THR A 93 -7.62 3.46 -5.56
CA THR A 93 -7.57 2.81 -6.87
C THR A 93 -6.44 3.40 -7.70
N PRO A 94 -5.94 2.69 -8.73
CA PRO A 94 -4.91 3.22 -9.62
C PRO A 94 -5.29 4.58 -10.21
N GLU A 95 -6.53 4.75 -10.66
CA GLU A 95 -7.04 5.99 -11.25
C GLU A 95 -7.03 7.14 -10.24
N ASN A 96 -7.48 6.88 -9.02
CA ASN A 96 -7.49 7.87 -7.95
C ASN A 96 -6.08 8.24 -7.50
N LEU A 97 -5.15 7.26 -7.50
CA LEU A 97 -3.75 7.53 -7.21
C LEU A 97 -3.11 8.40 -8.30
N VAL A 98 -3.36 8.11 -9.57
CA VAL A 98 -2.91 8.93 -10.71
C VAL A 98 -3.50 10.34 -10.62
N ARG A 99 -4.80 10.47 -10.39
CA ARG A 99 -5.48 11.76 -10.20
C ARG A 99 -4.84 12.58 -9.08
N TRP A 100 -4.58 11.94 -7.93
CA TRP A 100 -3.91 12.58 -6.80
C TRP A 100 -2.49 13.02 -7.17
N LEU A 101 -1.72 12.15 -7.82
CA LEU A 101 -0.35 12.43 -8.21
C LEU A 101 -0.25 13.64 -9.17
N MET A 102 -1.22 13.84 -10.05
CA MET A 102 -1.21 14.93 -11.03
C MET A 102 -1.57 16.29 -10.40
N ASP A 103 -2.66 16.35 -9.65
CA ASP A 103 -3.17 17.61 -9.08
C ASP A 103 -3.73 17.41 -7.67
N PRO A 104 -2.86 17.28 -6.64
CA PRO A 104 -3.29 17.13 -5.26
C PRO A 104 -4.23 18.25 -4.77
N PRO A 105 -4.00 19.56 -5.09
CA PRO A 105 -4.90 20.62 -4.69
C PRO A 105 -6.31 20.55 -5.29
N ALA A 106 -6.47 19.96 -6.48
CA ALA A 106 -7.80 19.76 -7.07
C ALA A 106 -8.61 18.68 -6.32
N VAL A 107 -7.93 17.75 -5.62
CA VAL A 107 -8.58 16.72 -4.78
C VAL A 107 -8.79 17.24 -3.36
N ASN A 108 -7.78 17.91 -2.80
CA ASN A 108 -7.83 18.50 -1.48
C ASN A 108 -7.18 19.89 -1.47
N PRO A 109 -7.97 20.96 -1.52
CA PRO A 109 -7.43 22.33 -1.51
C PRO A 109 -6.59 22.69 -0.27
N ARG A 110 -6.67 21.89 0.79
CA ARG A 110 -5.92 22.10 2.05
C ARG A 110 -4.65 21.26 2.13
N THR A 111 -4.31 20.51 1.07
CA THR A 111 -3.09 19.70 1.08
C THR A 111 -1.82 20.55 1.05
N ALA A 112 -0.78 20.09 1.74
CA ALA A 112 0.57 20.66 1.62
C ALA A 112 1.31 20.13 0.37
N MET A 113 0.81 19.06 -0.27
CA MET A 113 1.39 18.52 -1.49
C MET A 113 1.07 19.44 -2.66
N PRO A 114 2.07 20.01 -3.35
CA PRO A 114 1.83 20.95 -4.46
C PRO A 114 1.38 20.24 -5.73
N ARG A 115 0.96 21.01 -6.73
CA ARG A 115 0.83 20.49 -8.09
C ARG A 115 2.17 19.96 -8.57
N THR A 116 2.19 18.75 -9.06
CA THR A 116 3.43 18.06 -9.44
C THR A 116 3.86 18.37 -10.87
N GLY A 117 2.94 18.82 -11.71
CA GLY A 117 3.18 19.05 -13.14
C GLY A 117 3.45 17.75 -13.92
N LEU A 118 3.08 16.60 -13.36
CA LEU A 118 3.22 15.31 -14.04
C LEU A 118 2.25 15.21 -15.22
N GLN A 119 2.73 14.63 -16.32
CA GLN A 119 1.86 14.13 -17.38
C GLN A 119 1.19 12.84 -16.93
N HIS A 120 0.04 12.50 -17.50
CA HIS A 120 -0.73 11.33 -17.13
C HIS A 120 0.11 10.04 -17.15
N ALA A 121 0.88 9.81 -18.22
CA ALA A 121 1.74 8.65 -18.37
C ALA A 121 2.85 8.57 -17.29
N ASP A 122 3.40 9.73 -16.86
CA ASP A 122 4.39 9.80 -15.79
C ASP A 122 3.77 9.43 -14.44
N ALA A 123 2.56 9.91 -14.20
CA ALA A 123 1.81 9.60 -12.98
C ALA A 123 1.44 8.12 -12.90
N GLU A 124 1.09 7.48 -14.04
CA GLU A 124 0.83 6.03 -14.11
C GLU A 124 2.08 5.21 -13.82
N ASP A 125 3.24 5.58 -14.35
CA ASP A 125 4.50 4.89 -14.07
C ASP A 125 4.89 5.00 -12.59
N ILE A 126 4.71 6.20 -11.99
CA ILE A 126 4.90 6.40 -10.56
C ILE A 126 3.92 5.55 -9.74
N ALA A 127 2.64 5.55 -10.10
CA ALA A 127 1.63 4.74 -9.43
C ALA A 127 1.98 3.25 -9.50
N ALA A 128 2.41 2.76 -10.68
CA ALA A 128 2.85 1.38 -10.87
C ALA A 128 4.02 1.01 -9.95
N TYR A 129 5.00 1.91 -9.77
CA TYR A 129 6.08 1.70 -8.83
C TYR A 129 5.60 1.60 -7.38
N LEU A 130 4.78 2.54 -6.94
CA LEU A 130 4.30 2.62 -5.56
C LEU A 130 3.44 1.40 -5.19
N VAL A 131 2.60 0.93 -6.09
CA VAL A 131 1.74 -0.24 -5.88
C VAL A 131 2.57 -1.54 -5.90
N ARG A 132 3.41 -1.77 -6.93
CA ARG A 132 4.21 -3.00 -7.05
C ARG A 132 5.29 -3.16 -5.98
N ARG A 133 5.83 -2.06 -5.46
CA ARG A 133 6.89 -2.11 -4.44
C ARG A 133 6.37 -2.62 -3.09
N ALA A 134 5.11 -2.31 -2.76
CA ALA A 134 4.47 -2.85 -1.58
C ALA A 134 4.34 -4.38 -1.64
N ASP A 135 4.05 -4.94 -2.80
CA ASP A 135 3.92 -6.38 -3.02
C ASP A 135 5.24 -7.13 -2.81
N ARG A 136 6.37 -6.58 -3.28
CA ARG A 136 7.69 -7.24 -3.11
C ARG A 136 8.11 -7.35 -1.66
N LYS A 137 7.82 -6.35 -0.83
CA LYS A 137 8.13 -6.38 0.61
C LYS A 137 7.22 -7.36 1.37
N ALA A 138 6.00 -7.57 0.89
CA ALA A 138 5.07 -8.53 1.47
C ALA A 138 5.44 -10.00 1.15
N ARG A 139 6.22 -10.23 0.07
CA ARG A 139 6.65 -11.56 -0.40
C ARG A 139 8.09 -11.92 -0.03
N ALA A 140 8.84 -11.02 0.58
CA ALA A 140 10.17 -11.34 1.09
C ALA A 140 10.02 -12.23 2.35
N PRO A 141 10.75 -13.37 2.43
CA PRO A 141 10.70 -14.30 3.55
C PRO A 141 11.18 -13.67 4.84
#